data_0b10c1dcd52cbd1e75217b91b71c6d53
#
_entry.id   0b10c1dcd52cbd1e75217b91b71c6d53
#
_cell.length_a   1.000
_cell.length_b   1.000
_cell.length_c   1.000
_cell.angle_alpha   90.00
_cell.angle_beta   90.00
_cell.angle_gamma   90.00
#
_symmetry.space_group_name_H-M   'P 1'
#
loop_
_entity.id
_entity.type
_entity.pdbx_description
1 polymer ?
#
loop_
_entity_poly.entity_id
_entity_poly.type
_entity_poly.pdbx_seq_one_letter_code
_entity_poly.pdbx_strand_id
1 'polypeptide(L)'
;MNSLLPAASGLDPIEAIATNRDDAVLAVITGVEGPSYRAVGAAMAIWADGSRLGALSSGCIEADLALHAAQVLATGKPKTLRYGRGSPFIDIQLPCGGGLDILLLPRPDRRVFLELTKRRAARQLCAIGIDIYSGALTLLDDGTTGLIGSKFVVQFAPKVRFLVFGKGPEACTFSALVQSIGYPNLLLSPDKETLEIGAASGCDVQHLRQPEFPADLITDQWTAIVLFFHDHEWEPPILFGALGGPAFYVGAQGSARARDVRLLELEAMGVARDDLARLHGPVGLIRSARDPATLSVSVLAEVLDIATSVPFTGADRSGWD
;
A
#
# COMPACT_ATOMS: atom_id res chain seq x y z
N MET A 1 13.69 4.75 -29.52
CA MET A 1 13.82 5.49 -28.25
C MET A 1 12.80 4.89 -27.30
N ASN A 2 13.23 3.94 -26.46
CA ASN A 2 12.34 3.30 -25.48
C ASN A 2 12.09 4.27 -24.32
N SER A 3 10.94 4.93 -24.34
CA SER A 3 10.52 5.74 -23.20
C SER A 3 10.09 4.80 -22.07
N LEU A 4 10.95 4.63 -21.08
CA LEU A 4 10.53 4.22 -19.75
C LEU A 4 9.55 5.29 -19.26
N LEU A 5 8.27 4.97 -19.24
CA LEU A 5 7.34 5.83 -18.49
C LEU A 5 7.82 5.86 -17.05
N PRO A 6 8.08 7.04 -16.48
CA PRO A 6 8.64 7.14 -15.16
C PRO A 6 7.69 6.46 -14.15
N ALA A 7 8.26 5.78 -13.18
CA ALA A 7 7.54 5.18 -12.04
C ALA A 7 6.74 6.20 -11.19
N ALA A 8 6.76 7.46 -11.59
CA ALA A 8 6.04 8.58 -11.00
C ALA A 8 4.57 8.72 -11.43
N SER A 9 4.10 8.00 -12.45
CA SER A 9 2.67 7.85 -12.66
C SER A 9 2.18 6.79 -11.69
N GLY A 10 1.42 7.13 -10.68
CA GLY A 10 0.87 6.20 -9.68
C GLY A 10 -0.06 5.12 -10.23
N LEU A 11 0.03 4.78 -11.52
CA LEU A 11 -0.74 3.77 -12.19
C LEU A 11 -0.19 2.37 -11.88
N ASP A 12 -1.07 1.54 -11.39
CA ASP A 12 -0.85 0.11 -11.19
C ASP A 12 -0.89 -0.61 -12.55
N PRO A 13 -0.01 -1.62 -12.81
CA PRO A 13 0.01 -2.36 -14.06
C PRO A 13 -1.34 -3.00 -14.44
N ILE A 14 -2.10 -3.48 -13.47
CA ILE A 14 -3.42 -4.08 -13.69
C ILE A 14 -4.44 -3.02 -14.10
N GLU A 15 -4.43 -1.87 -13.43
CA GLU A 15 -5.30 -0.74 -13.75
C GLU A 15 -4.98 -0.19 -15.16
N ALA A 16 -3.70 -0.11 -15.50
CA ALA A 16 -3.27 0.32 -16.81
C ALA A 16 -3.75 -0.63 -17.92
N ILE A 17 -3.67 -1.96 -17.71
CA ILE A 17 -4.23 -2.94 -18.67
C ILE A 17 -5.76 -2.84 -18.73
N ALA A 18 -6.43 -2.62 -17.58
CA ALA A 18 -7.88 -2.52 -17.55
C ALA A 18 -8.40 -1.34 -18.38
N THR A 19 -7.70 -0.21 -18.37
CA THR A 19 -8.12 1.05 -19.00
C THR A 19 -7.61 1.23 -20.43
N ASN A 20 -6.44 0.66 -20.77
CA ASN A 20 -5.88 0.72 -22.12
C ASN A 20 -6.53 -0.34 -23.04
N ARG A 21 -6.76 0.01 -24.31
CA ARG A 21 -7.37 -0.89 -25.31
C ARG A 21 -6.36 -1.71 -26.10
N ASP A 22 -5.07 -1.41 -26.00
CA ASP A 22 -4.02 -2.11 -26.73
C ASP A 22 -3.77 -3.51 -26.15
N ASP A 23 -3.29 -4.42 -27.00
CA ASP A 23 -2.89 -5.76 -26.57
C ASP A 23 -1.75 -5.69 -25.58
N ALA A 24 -1.94 -6.32 -24.43
CA ALA A 24 -0.97 -6.34 -23.36
C ALA A 24 -0.71 -7.75 -22.83
N VAL A 25 0.46 -7.93 -22.23
CA VAL A 25 0.82 -9.09 -21.41
C VAL A 25 0.94 -8.62 -19.97
N LEU A 26 0.32 -9.33 -19.03
CA LEU A 26 0.63 -9.20 -17.63
C LEU A 26 1.74 -10.19 -17.27
N ALA A 27 2.88 -9.69 -16.81
CA ALA A 27 3.95 -10.47 -16.23
C ALA A 27 3.81 -10.45 -14.71
N VAL A 28 3.75 -11.62 -14.06
CA VAL A 28 3.54 -11.76 -12.61
C VAL A 28 4.60 -12.66 -12.01
N ILE A 29 5.24 -12.26 -10.91
CA ILE A 29 6.12 -13.13 -10.13
C ILE A 29 5.27 -14.19 -9.44
N THR A 30 5.47 -15.46 -9.78
CA THR A 30 4.75 -16.59 -9.20
C THR A 30 5.58 -17.39 -8.21
N GLY A 31 6.91 -17.20 -8.20
CA GLY A 31 7.83 -17.84 -7.27
C GLY A 31 9.10 -17.04 -7.09
N VAL A 32 9.63 -17.07 -5.87
CA VAL A 32 10.91 -16.46 -5.49
C VAL A 32 11.74 -17.50 -4.74
N GLU A 33 13.01 -17.59 -5.06
CA GLU A 33 14.00 -18.40 -4.35
C GLU A 33 15.18 -17.54 -3.94
N GLY A 34 15.42 -17.42 -2.63
CA GLY A 34 16.44 -16.54 -2.07
C GLY A 34 16.07 -15.05 -2.17
N PRO A 35 17.07 -14.14 -2.12
CA PRO A 35 16.81 -12.71 -2.13
C PRO A 35 16.14 -12.23 -3.43
N SER A 36 15.17 -11.35 -3.31
CA SER A 36 14.46 -10.73 -4.43
C SER A 36 14.13 -9.27 -4.17
N TYR A 37 14.15 -8.45 -5.21
CA TYR A 37 13.75 -7.05 -5.14
C TYR A 37 12.23 -6.86 -5.04
N ARG A 38 11.44 -7.87 -5.46
CA ARG A 38 9.98 -7.83 -5.46
C ARG A 38 9.42 -9.12 -4.89
N ALA A 39 8.31 -8.97 -4.17
CA ALA A 39 7.59 -10.11 -3.61
C ALA A 39 6.83 -10.91 -4.67
N VAL A 40 6.45 -12.14 -4.33
CA VAL A 40 5.50 -12.94 -5.09
C VAL A 40 4.19 -12.16 -5.26
N GLY A 41 3.61 -12.19 -6.47
CA GLY A 41 2.44 -11.39 -6.84
C GLY A 41 2.76 -10.03 -7.44
N ALA A 42 4.02 -9.55 -7.40
CA ALA A 42 4.40 -8.33 -8.09
C ALA A 42 4.19 -8.48 -9.60
N ALA A 43 3.70 -7.42 -10.24
CA ALA A 43 3.27 -7.44 -11.63
C ALA A 43 3.88 -6.32 -12.46
N MET A 44 3.96 -6.56 -13.77
CA MET A 44 4.36 -5.60 -14.80
C MET A 44 3.47 -5.77 -16.04
N ALA A 45 2.99 -4.67 -16.59
CA ALA A 45 2.31 -4.64 -17.88
C ALA A 45 3.33 -4.45 -19.02
N ILE A 46 3.18 -5.18 -20.10
CA ILE A 46 4.01 -5.07 -21.32
C ILE A 46 3.07 -5.00 -22.52
N TRP A 47 3.14 -3.95 -23.32
CA TRP A 47 2.32 -3.78 -24.51
C TRP A 47 3.02 -4.29 -25.77
N ALA A 48 2.25 -4.44 -26.84
CA ALA A 48 2.74 -4.96 -28.11
C ALA A 48 3.86 -4.11 -28.75
N ASP A 49 3.91 -2.82 -28.46
CA ASP A 49 4.96 -1.88 -28.88
C ASP A 49 6.24 -1.98 -28.04
N GLY A 50 6.27 -2.85 -27.01
CA GLY A 50 7.38 -3.03 -26.09
C GLY A 50 7.42 -2.01 -24.92
N SER A 51 6.47 -1.08 -24.84
CA SER A 51 6.32 -0.20 -23.68
C SER A 51 5.93 -1.01 -22.45
N ARG A 52 6.34 -0.53 -21.26
CA ARG A 52 6.21 -1.28 -20.01
C ARG A 52 5.79 -0.37 -18.88
N LEU A 53 5.01 -0.91 -17.93
CA LEU A 53 4.65 -0.26 -16.68
C LEU A 53 4.83 -1.23 -15.52
N GLY A 54 5.49 -0.80 -14.45
CA GLY A 54 5.90 -1.66 -13.33
C GLY A 54 7.30 -2.21 -13.51
N ALA A 55 7.78 -2.95 -12.52
CA ALA A 55 9.10 -3.58 -12.53
C ALA A 55 9.06 -4.87 -11.69
N LEU A 56 9.75 -5.91 -12.14
CA LEU A 56 9.85 -7.21 -11.46
C LEU A 56 11.25 -7.42 -10.87
N SER A 57 12.24 -6.69 -11.37
CA SER A 57 13.61 -6.67 -10.88
C SER A 57 14.16 -5.23 -10.89
N SER A 58 15.47 -5.09 -10.90
CA SER A 58 16.17 -3.80 -11.01
C SER A 58 16.50 -3.40 -12.46
N GLY A 59 15.79 -3.91 -13.46
CA GLY A 59 16.01 -3.65 -14.88
C GLY A 59 16.74 -4.78 -15.65
N CYS A 60 17.19 -5.82 -14.96
CA CYS A 60 18.01 -6.88 -15.56
C CYS A 60 17.27 -7.79 -16.54
N ILE A 61 15.99 -8.06 -16.26
CA ILE A 61 15.17 -9.04 -16.99
C ILE A 61 14.05 -8.41 -17.81
N GLU A 62 13.73 -7.15 -17.59
CA GLU A 62 12.57 -6.49 -18.17
C GLU A 62 12.65 -6.37 -19.70
N ALA A 63 13.85 -6.25 -20.25
CA ALA A 63 14.05 -6.22 -21.70
C ALA A 63 13.81 -7.60 -22.35
N ASP A 64 14.31 -8.67 -21.71
CA ASP A 64 14.09 -10.04 -22.17
C ASP A 64 12.62 -10.45 -22.03
N LEU A 65 11.96 -10.06 -20.92
CA LEU A 65 10.53 -10.25 -20.74
C LEU A 65 9.70 -9.61 -21.86
N ALA A 66 10.10 -8.45 -22.38
CA ALA A 66 9.41 -7.81 -23.50
C ALA A 66 9.51 -8.64 -24.80
N LEU A 67 10.66 -9.29 -25.05
CA LEU A 67 10.82 -10.20 -26.20
C LEU A 67 9.91 -11.43 -26.05
N HIS A 68 9.85 -12.01 -24.86
CA HIS A 68 8.96 -13.13 -24.57
C HIS A 68 7.48 -12.71 -24.59
N ALA A 69 7.15 -11.49 -24.19
CA ALA A 69 5.78 -10.95 -24.28
C ALA A 69 5.28 -10.92 -25.72
N ALA A 70 6.11 -10.50 -26.68
CA ALA A 70 5.74 -10.56 -28.10
C ALA A 70 5.44 -12.00 -28.58
N GLN A 71 6.21 -13.00 -28.11
CA GLN A 71 5.98 -14.41 -28.44
C GLN A 71 4.65 -14.93 -27.86
N VAL A 72 4.33 -14.62 -26.60
CA VAL A 72 3.07 -15.08 -25.98
C VAL A 72 1.85 -14.35 -26.55
N LEU A 73 2.00 -13.10 -26.99
CA LEU A 73 0.96 -12.39 -27.75
C LEU A 73 0.68 -13.08 -29.09
N ALA A 74 1.71 -13.53 -29.80
CA ALA A 74 1.56 -14.24 -31.08
C ALA A 74 0.90 -15.60 -30.92
N THR A 75 1.24 -16.35 -29.85
CA THR A 75 0.70 -17.69 -29.60
C THR A 75 -0.64 -17.70 -28.89
N GLY A 76 -0.96 -16.64 -28.13
CA GLY A 76 -2.13 -16.53 -27.27
C GLY A 76 -2.09 -17.46 -26.05
N LYS A 77 -0.95 -18.07 -25.74
CA LYS A 77 -0.81 -19.03 -24.62
C LYS A 77 0.06 -18.45 -23.51
N PRO A 78 -0.32 -18.65 -22.24
CA PRO A 78 0.53 -18.31 -21.09
C PRO A 78 1.88 -19.04 -21.15
N LYS A 79 2.90 -18.44 -20.56
CA LYS A 79 4.25 -19.02 -20.48
C LYS A 79 4.90 -18.66 -19.15
N THR A 80 5.45 -19.64 -18.45
CA THR A 80 6.28 -19.39 -17.27
C THR A 80 7.75 -19.37 -17.67
N LEU A 81 8.48 -18.40 -17.16
CA LEU A 81 9.93 -18.23 -17.33
C LEU A 81 10.61 -18.27 -15.99
N ARG A 82 11.82 -18.86 -15.95
CA ARG A 82 12.69 -18.85 -14.77
C ARG A 82 13.93 -18.02 -15.05
N TYR A 83 14.24 -17.04 -14.16
CA TYR A 83 15.45 -16.23 -14.19
C TYR A 83 16.31 -16.44 -12.94
N GLY A 84 17.60 -16.20 -13.05
CA GLY A 84 18.57 -16.37 -11.97
C GLY A 84 18.85 -17.83 -11.63
N ARG A 85 18.82 -18.19 -10.34
CA ARG A 85 19.17 -19.55 -9.91
C ARG A 85 18.24 -20.60 -10.55
N GLY A 86 18.85 -21.60 -11.22
CA GLY A 86 18.12 -22.66 -11.94
C GLY A 86 17.52 -22.23 -13.28
N SER A 87 17.88 -21.04 -13.80
CA SER A 87 17.45 -20.55 -15.10
C SER A 87 18.17 -21.25 -16.24
N PRO A 88 17.49 -21.52 -17.37
CA PRO A 88 18.14 -21.93 -18.60
C PRO A 88 18.88 -20.76 -19.30
N PHE A 89 18.65 -19.51 -18.90
CA PHE A 89 19.28 -18.31 -19.46
C PHE A 89 20.59 -18.00 -18.75
N ILE A 90 21.69 -18.56 -19.21
CA ILE A 90 23.02 -18.46 -18.55
C ILE A 90 23.54 -17.02 -18.53
N ASP A 91 23.20 -16.23 -19.55
CA ASP A 91 23.67 -14.86 -19.73
C ASP A 91 22.89 -13.81 -18.89
N ILE A 92 21.76 -14.21 -18.30
CA ILE A 92 20.91 -13.32 -17.49
C ILE A 92 21.00 -13.75 -16.01
N GLN A 93 21.95 -13.15 -15.31
CA GLN A 93 22.11 -13.37 -13.87
C GLN A 93 21.42 -12.28 -13.08
N LEU A 94 20.73 -12.68 -11.99
CA LEU A 94 20.18 -11.72 -11.03
C LEU A 94 21.29 -11.31 -10.05
N PRO A 95 21.59 -10.00 -9.90
CA PRO A 95 22.65 -9.52 -8.99
C PRO A 95 22.45 -9.95 -7.54
N CYS A 96 21.20 -10.18 -7.12
CA CYS A 96 20.85 -10.67 -5.79
C CYS A 96 21.17 -12.16 -5.57
N GLY A 97 21.55 -12.91 -6.63
CA GLY A 97 21.82 -14.35 -6.57
C GLY A 97 20.59 -15.24 -6.36
N GLY A 98 19.38 -14.66 -6.36
CA GLY A 98 18.11 -15.38 -6.22
C GLY A 98 17.59 -15.98 -7.52
N GLY A 99 16.40 -16.60 -7.46
CA GLY A 99 15.67 -17.09 -8.61
C GLY A 99 14.24 -16.53 -8.64
N LEU A 100 13.72 -16.25 -9.84
CA LEU A 100 12.36 -15.73 -10.06
C LEU A 100 11.63 -16.60 -11.07
N ASP A 101 10.42 -17.06 -10.71
CA ASP A 101 9.46 -17.63 -11.65
C ASP A 101 8.45 -16.55 -12.05
N ILE A 102 8.31 -16.31 -13.35
CA ILE A 102 7.46 -15.27 -13.89
C ILE A 102 6.48 -15.87 -14.89
N LEU A 103 5.19 -15.69 -14.62
CA LEU A 103 4.11 -16.04 -15.53
C LEU A 103 3.82 -14.85 -16.45
N LEU A 104 3.87 -15.10 -17.77
CA LEU A 104 3.41 -14.19 -18.81
C LEU A 104 2.00 -14.56 -19.23
N LEU A 105 1.06 -13.68 -19.01
CA LEU A 105 -0.36 -13.84 -19.32
C LEU A 105 -0.75 -12.91 -20.49
N PRO A 106 -0.92 -13.44 -21.72
CA PRO A 106 -1.31 -12.62 -22.86
C PRO A 106 -2.79 -12.25 -22.83
N ARG A 107 -3.13 -11.02 -23.19
CA ARG A 107 -4.50 -10.51 -23.32
C ARG A 107 -5.41 -10.90 -22.14
N PRO A 108 -5.03 -10.56 -20.89
CA PRO A 108 -5.85 -10.90 -19.72
C PRO A 108 -7.26 -10.31 -19.87
N ASP A 109 -8.28 -10.99 -19.33
CA ASP A 109 -9.66 -10.50 -19.38
C ASP A 109 -9.80 -9.17 -18.62
N ARG A 110 -9.91 -8.09 -19.37
CA ARG A 110 -10.02 -6.72 -18.85
C ARG A 110 -11.25 -6.51 -17.96
N ARG A 111 -12.32 -7.27 -18.18
CA ARG A 111 -13.54 -7.15 -17.35
C ARG A 111 -13.25 -7.56 -15.90
N VAL A 112 -12.43 -8.60 -15.73
CA VAL A 112 -11.97 -9.03 -14.39
C VAL A 112 -11.13 -7.93 -13.75
N PHE A 113 -10.22 -7.32 -14.50
CA PHE A 113 -9.38 -6.23 -13.98
C PHE A 113 -10.15 -4.94 -13.69
N LEU A 114 -11.14 -4.59 -14.51
CA LEU A 114 -12.03 -3.45 -14.23
C LEU A 114 -12.81 -3.66 -12.93
N GLU A 115 -13.33 -4.87 -12.71
CA GLU A 115 -14.06 -5.17 -11.49
C GLU A 115 -13.12 -5.22 -10.27
N LEU A 116 -11.91 -5.78 -10.42
CA LEU A 116 -10.87 -5.75 -9.39
C LEU A 116 -10.53 -4.29 -9.00
N THR A 117 -10.33 -3.41 -9.99
CA THR A 117 -10.02 -1.99 -9.77
C THR A 117 -11.15 -1.29 -8.99
N LYS A 118 -12.42 -1.58 -9.31
CA LYS A 118 -13.56 -1.04 -8.56
C LYS A 118 -13.56 -1.50 -7.10
N ARG A 119 -13.34 -2.79 -6.85
CA ARG A 119 -13.25 -3.33 -5.48
C ARG A 119 -12.10 -2.71 -4.69
N ARG A 120 -10.93 -2.56 -5.33
CA ARG A 120 -9.77 -1.89 -4.72
C ARG A 120 -10.07 -0.41 -4.40
N ALA A 121 -10.74 0.31 -5.31
CA ALA A 121 -11.17 1.69 -5.07
C ALA A 121 -12.19 1.79 -3.92
N ALA A 122 -13.07 0.79 -3.78
CA ALA A 122 -14.01 0.67 -2.66
C ALA A 122 -13.35 0.16 -1.37
N ARG A 123 -12.02 0.01 -1.35
CA ARG A 123 -11.23 -0.48 -0.21
C ARG A 123 -11.69 -1.86 0.30
N GLN A 124 -12.03 -2.75 -0.62
CA GLN A 124 -12.39 -4.14 -0.32
C GLN A 124 -11.18 -5.05 -0.49
N LEU A 125 -10.98 -5.96 0.46
CA LEU A 125 -10.07 -7.08 0.27
C LEU A 125 -10.59 -7.91 -0.90
N CYS A 126 -9.72 -8.30 -1.81
CA CYS A 126 -10.07 -9.14 -2.94
C CYS A 126 -8.83 -9.88 -3.47
N ALA A 127 -9.05 -10.87 -4.32
CA ALA A 127 -7.97 -11.60 -4.96
C ALA A 127 -8.32 -11.93 -6.42
N ILE A 128 -7.32 -12.24 -7.22
CA ILE A 128 -7.50 -12.89 -8.52
C ILE A 128 -6.83 -14.26 -8.50
N GLY A 129 -7.52 -15.25 -9.06
CA GLY A 129 -6.94 -16.54 -9.41
C GLY A 129 -6.62 -16.57 -10.89
N ILE A 130 -5.39 -16.96 -11.24
CA ILE A 130 -4.88 -17.10 -12.60
C ILE A 130 -4.62 -18.58 -12.85
N ASP A 131 -5.33 -19.21 -13.75
CA ASP A 131 -4.96 -20.56 -14.18
C ASP A 131 -3.69 -20.49 -15.03
N ILE A 132 -2.62 -21.12 -14.57
CA ILE A 132 -1.28 -20.98 -15.17
C ILE A 132 -1.14 -21.62 -16.56
N TYR A 133 -2.07 -22.50 -16.94
CA TYR A 133 -2.04 -23.20 -18.23
C TYR A 133 -2.94 -22.54 -19.27
N SER A 134 -4.16 -22.16 -18.88
CA SER A 134 -5.14 -21.55 -19.79
C SER A 134 -5.08 -20.01 -19.78
N GLY A 135 -4.57 -19.40 -18.71
CA GLY A 135 -4.62 -17.96 -18.51
C GLY A 135 -5.98 -17.43 -18.07
N ALA A 136 -6.92 -18.30 -17.74
CA ALA A 136 -8.25 -17.90 -17.29
C ALA A 136 -8.14 -17.16 -15.94
N LEU A 137 -8.82 -16.01 -15.85
CA LEU A 137 -8.88 -15.18 -14.65
C LEU A 137 -10.19 -15.42 -13.91
N THR A 138 -10.11 -15.48 -12.59
CA THR A 138 -11.26 -15.57 -11.68
C THR A 138 -11.10 -14.51 -10.59
N LEU A 139 -12.12 -13.66 -10.39
CA LEU A 139 -12.16 -12.75 -9.27
C LEU A 139 -12.63 -13.51 -8.02
N LEU A 140 -11.95 -13.31 -6.91
CA LEU A 140 -12.20 -13.94 -5.61
C LEU A 140 -12.45 -12.86 -4.57
N ASP A 141 -13.25 -13.16 -3.55
CA ASP A 141 -13.53 -12.21 -2.46
C ASP A 141 -12.32 -12.08 -1.53
N ASP A 142 -11.56 -13.17 -1.36
CA ASP A 142 -10.27 -13.17 -0.68
C ASP A 142 -9.39 -14.32 -1.20
N GLY A 143 -8.18 -14.45 -0.65
CA GLY A 143 -7.26 -15.55 -0.95
C GLY A 143 -5.82 -15.19 -0.58
N THR A 144 -5.03 -16.17 -0.16
CA THR A 144 -3.61 -15.96 0.13
C THR A 144 -2.79 -16.01 -1.17
N THR A 145 -1.87 -15.07 -1.35
CA THR A 145 -0.98 -15.06 -2.52
C THR A 145 -0.12 -16.32 -2.56
N GLY A 146 -0.17 -17.04 -3.69
CA GLY A 146 0.57 -18.27 -3.89
C GLY A 146 -0.05 -19.20 -4.91
N LEU A 147 0.62 -20.31 -5.19
CA LEU A 147 0.17 -21.36 -6.12
C LEU A 147 -0.66 -22.41 -5.38
N ILE A 148 -1.91 -22.61 -5.82
CA ILE A 148 -2.84 -23.60 -5.30
C ILE A 148 -3.29 -24.50 -6.46
N GLY A 149 -2.71 -25.67 -6.59
CA GLY A 149 -2.93 -26.55 -7.75
C GLY A 149 -2.49 -25.89 -9.04
N SER A 150 -3.40 -25.68 -10.01
CA SER A 150 -3.13 -24.97 -11.27
C SER A 150 -3.41 -23.48 -11.20
N LYS A 151 -3.89 -22.97 -10.08
CA LYS A 151 -4.25 -21.55 -9.92
C LYS A 151 -3.20 -20.82 -9.11
N PHE A 152 -2.65 -19.77 -9.69
CA PHE A 152 -1.85 -18.79 -8.95
C PHE A 152 -2.79 -17.68 -8.45
N VAL A 153 -2.87 -17.52 -7.13
CA VAL A 153 -3.70 -16.51 -6.48
C VAL A 153 -2.85 -15.29 -6.18
N VAL A 154 -3.38 -14.10 -6.42
CA VAL A 154 -2.80 -12.82 -5.97
C VAL A 154 -3.82 -12.08 -5.14
N GLN A 155 -3.51 -11.84 -3.87
CA GLN A 155 -4.34 -11.06 -2.96
C GLN A 155 -4.05 -9.56 -3.11
N PHE A 156 -5.10 -8.75 -3.04
CA PHE A 156 -5.04 -7.29 -3.05
C PHE A 156 -5.71 -6.74 -1.80
N ALA A 157 -4.89 -6.43 -0.80
CA ALA A 157 -5.34 -5.69 0.36
C ALA A 157 -5.40 -4.18 0.04
N PRO A 158 -6.33 -3.42 0.61
CA PRO A 158 -6.33 -1.97 0.54
C PRO A 158 -5.01 -1.37 1.04
N LYS A 159 -4.52 -0.33 0.36
CA LYS A 159 -3.36 0.43 0.86
C LYS A 159 -3.70 1.04 2.22
N VAL A 160 -2.72 1.09 3.12
CA VAL A 160 -2.82 1.88 4.34
C VAL A 160 -3.27 3.30 3.99
N ARG A 161 -4.31 3.78 4.66
CA ARG A 161 -4.81 5.15 4.55
C ARG A 161 -4.54 5.89 5.85
N PHE A 162 -4.08 7.13 5.73
CA PHE A 162 -3.80 7.96 6.88
C PHE A 162 -4.89 9.02 7.08
N LEU A 163 -5.46 9.08 8.27
CA LEU A 163 -6.28 10.19 8.74
C LEU A 163 -5.43 11.00 9.71
N VAL A 164 -5.07 12.19 9.30
CA VAL A 164 -4.16 13.06 10.06
C VAL A 164 -4.97 14.18 10.68
N PHE A 165 -5.06 14.18 12.00
CA PHE A 165 -5.74 15.21 12.77
C PHE A 165 -4.70 16.12 13.41
N GLY A 166 -4.79 17.43 13.24
CA GLY A 166 -3.84 18.32 13.88
C GLY A 166 -3.83 19.72 13.32
N LYS A 167 -2.93 20.53 13.85
CA LYS A 167 -2.66 21.89 13.38
C LYS A 167 -1.15 22.17 13.42
N GLY A 168 -0.71 23.04 12.54
CA GLY A 168 0.70 23.51 12.48
C GLY A 168 1.62 22.59 11.68
N PRO A 169 2.93 22.80 11.84
CA PRO A 169 3.94 22.24 10.95
C PRO A 169 4.05 20.71 10.99
N GLU A 170 3.80 20.08 12.14
CA GLU A 170 3.88 18.62 12.28
C GLU A 170 2.80 17.92 11.43
N ALA A 171 1.55 18.38 11.51
CA ALA A 171 0.45 17.86 10.72
C ALA A 171 0.66 18.08 9.22
N CYS A 172 1.11 19.29 8.82
CA CYS A 172 1.41 19.62 7.43
C CYS A 172 2.54 18.76 6.86
N THR A 173 3.66 18.65 7.60
CA THR A 173 4.86 17.92 7.14
C THR A 173 4.56 16.43 7.01
N PHE A 174 3.87 15.86 7.99
CA PHE A 174 3.50 14.45 7.96
C PHE A 174 2.56 14.14 6.78
N SER A 175 1.50 14.93 6.60
CA SER A 175 0.55 14.74 5.49
C SER A 175 1.23 14.88 4.13
N ALA A 176 2.10 15.89 3.96
CA ALA A 176 2.87 16.08 2.72
C ALA A 176 3.83 14.90 2.44
N LEU A 177 4.51 14.37 3.48
CA LEU A 177 5.36 13.18 3.35
C LEU A 177 4.56 11.97 2.89
N VAL A 178 3.44 11.68 3.57
CA VAL A 178 2.54 10.56 3.23
C VAL A 178 2.02 10.67 1.81
N GLN A 179 1.61 11.89 1.40
CA GLN A 179 1.16 12.19 0.04
C GLN A 179 2.27 11.94 -1.00
N SER A 180 3.49 12.41 -0.72
CA SER A 180 4.62 12.31 -1.66
C SER A 180 5.02 10.88 -2.00
N ILE A 181 4.80 9.93 -1.09
CA ILE A 181 5.09 8.50 -1.26
C ILE A 181 3.87 7.69 -1.71
N GLY A 182 2.72 8.37 -2.00
CA GLY A 182 1.54 7.77 -2.65
C GLY A 182 0.64 6.94 -1.74
N TYR A 183 0.60 7.22 -0.43
CA TYR A 183 -0.43 6.68 0.46
C TYR A 183 -1.66 7.60 0.47
N PRO A 184 -2.88 7.05 0.37
CA PRO A 184 -4.10 7.82 0.56
C PRO A 184 -4.09 8.49 1.93
N ASN A 185 -4.38 9.79 1.97
CA ASN A 185 -4.44 10.53 3.23
C ASN A 185 -5.50 11.62 3.20
N LEU A 186 -5.97 12.01 4.38
CA LEU A 186 -6.85 13.14 4.60
C LEU A 186 -6.34 13.92 5.82
N LEU A 187 -6.06 15.21 5.62
CA LEU A 187 -5.68 16.13 6.68
C LEU A 187 -6.94 16.83 7.23
N LEU A 188 -7.21 16.62 8.51
CA LEU A 188 -8.33 17.23 9.22
C LEU A 188 -7.80 18.25 10.24
N SER A 189 -8.19 19.50 10.11
CA SER A 189 -7.70 20.59 10.96
C SER A 189 -8.79 21.62 11.26
N PRO A 190 -8.82 22.19 12.47
CA PRO A 190 -9.61 23.38 12.77
C PRO A 190 -8.96 24.65 12.22
N ASP A 191 -7.67 24.62 11.87
CA ASP A 191 -6.87 25.73 11.46
C ASP A 191 -6.81 25.86 9.92
N LYS A 192 -7.21 27.02 9.40
CA LYS A 192 -7.28 27.27 7.95
C LYS A 192 -5.90 27.30 7.29
N GLU A 193 -4.89 27.87 7.96
CA GLU A 193 -3.55 27.95 7.41
C GLU A 193 -2.97 26.53 7.23
N THR A 194 -3.17 25.65 8.20
CA THR A 194 -2.79 24.23 8.11
C THR A 194 -3.45 23.55 6.90
N LEU A 195 -4.76 23.79 6.67
CA LEU A 195 -5.49 23.22 5.54
C LEU A 195 -4.98 23.77 4.19
N GLU A 196 -4.69 25.06 4.10
CA GLU A 196 -4.16 25.69 2.90
C GLU A 196 -2.77 25.12 2.51
N ILE A 197 -1.89 24.94 3.49
CA ILE A 197 -0.56 24.32 3.31
C ILE A 197 -0.71 22.86 2.86
N GLY A 198 -1.60 22.10 3.52
CA GLY A 198 -1.88 20.71 3.17
C GLY A 198 -2.41 20.56 1.74
N ALA A 199 -3.38 21.39 1.36
CA ALA A 199 -3.94 21.41 0.00
C ALA A 199 -2.89 21.80 -1.05
N ALA A 200 -2.04 22.78 -0.76
CA ALA A 200 -0.93 23.16 -1.63
C ALA A 200 0.09 22.03 -1.84
N SER A 201 0.19 21.11 -0.87
CA SER A 201 1.03 19.90 -0.95
C SER A 201 0.33 18.74 -1.66
N GLY A 202 -0.91 18.92 -2.18
CA GLY A 202 -1.69 17.90 -2.88
C GLY A 202 -2.44 16.95 -1.96
N CYS A 203 -2.54 17.23 -0.66
CA CYS A 203 -3.34 16.43 0.26
C CYS A 203 -4.83 16.73 0.13
N ASP A 204 -5.68 15.73 0.33
CA ASP A 204 -7.08 15.95 0.63
C ASP A 204 -7.18 16.60 2.01
N VAL A 205 -8.07 17.60 2.15
CA VAL A 205 -8.20 18.36 3.40
C VAL A 205 -9.67 18.49 3.81
N GLN A 206 -9.93 18.48 5.13
CA GLN A 206 -11.26 18.67 5.70
C GLN A 206 -11.18 19.60 6.92
N HIS A 207 -12.07 20.61 6.96
CA HIS A 207 -12.13 21.52 8.08
C HIS A 207 -12.92 20.92 9.25
N LEU A 208 -12.25 20.78 10.40
CA LEU A 208 -12.89 20.39 11.66
C LEU A 208 -13.54 21.62 12.30
N ARG A 209 -14.87 21.56 12.45
CA ARG A 209 -15.66 22.63 13.06
C ARG A 209 -15.84 22.47 14.57
N GLN A 210 -15.73 21.25 15.05
CA GLN A 210 -15.91 20.88 16.45
C GLN A 210 -14.85 19.86 16.87
N PRO A 211 -14.48 19.82 18.15
CA PRO A 211 -13.53 18.84 18.68
C PRO A 211 -14.22 17.47 18.83
N GLU A 212 -14.50 16.82 17.69
CA GLU A 212 -15.12 15.50 17.65
C GLU A 212 -14.61 14.72 16.44
N PHE A 213 -14.69 13.41 16.49
CA PHE A 213 -14.43 12.55 15.36
C PHE A 213 -15.61 12.66 14.38
N PRO A 214 -15.41 13.07 13.11
CA PRO A 214 -16.50 13.27 12.17
C PRO A 214 -17.33 11.99 11.96
N ALA A 215 -18.66 12.08 12.14
CA ALA A 215 -19.56 10.93 12.05
C ALA A 215 -19.67 10.34 10.63
N ASP A 216 -19.38 11.15 9.61
CA ASP A 216 -19.36 10.76 8.20
C ASP A 216 -18.02 10.14 7.75
N LEU A 217 -17.03 10.15 8.62
CA LEU A 217 -15.69 9.63 8.31
C LEU A 217 -15.62 8.11 8.54
N ILE A 218 -15.74 7.37 7.45
CA ILE A 218 -15.68 5.90 7.49
C ILE A 218 -14.22 5.44 7.66
N THR A 219 -13.98 4.60 8.67
CA THR A 219 -12.70 3.92 8.90
C THR A 219 -12.81 2.42 8.61
N ASP A 220 -11.69 1.81 8.36
CA ASP A 220 -11.54 0.36 8.15
C ASP A 220 -10.26 -0.15 8.81
N GLN A 221 -10.06 -1.46 8.80
CA GLN A 221 -8.89 -2.11 9.39
C GLN A 221 -7.55 -1.75 8.72
N TRP A 222 -7.53 -1.05 7.60
CA TRP A 222 -6.33 -0.53 6.93
C TRP A 222 -6.17 0.98 7.12
N THR A 223 -6.89 1.57 8.07
CA THR A 223 -6.81 2.99 8.39
C THR A 223 -5.88 3.21 9.58
N ALA A 224 -4.93 4.14 9.44
CA ALA A 224 -4.11 4.68 10.51
C ALA A 224 -4.58 6.09 10.85
N ILE A 225 -4.81 6.36 12.13
CA ILE A 225 -5.24 7.66 12.64
C ILE A 225 -4.10 8.23 13.46
N VAL A 226 -3.62 9.43 13.09
CA VAL A 226 -2.50 10.11 13.78
C VAL A 226 -2.92 11.51 14.19
N LEU A 227 -2.71 11.86 15.46
CA LEU A 227 -3.03 13.17 15.99
C LEU A 227 -1.76 13.97 16.28
N PHE A 228 -1.71 15.19 15.73
CA PHE A 228 -0.68 16.21 15.92
C PHE A 228 -1.28 17.49 16.51
N PHE A 229 -1.87 17.37 17.71
CA PHE A 229 -2.32 18.52 18.47
C PHE A 229 -1.38 18.82 19.62
N HIS A 230 -1.28 20.07 19.97
CA HIS A 230 -0.68 20.52 21.24
C HIS A 230 -1.75 20.99 22.23
N ASP A 231 -3.00 20.86 21.85
CA ASP A 231 -4.17 21.40 22.50
C ASP A 231 -5.03 20.24 23.04
N HIS A 232 -5.11 20.15 24.35
CA HIS A 232 -5.85 19.09 25.05
C HIS A 232 -7.37 19.14 24.83
N GLU A 233 -7.88 20.22 24.28
CA GLU A 233 -9.33 20.37 24.03
C GLU A 233 -9.79 19.51 22.83
N TRP A 234 -8.95 19.35 21.83
CA TRP A 234 -9.27 18.62 20.58
C TRP A 234 -9.00 17.12 20.65
N GLU A 235 -7.99 16.69 21.38
CA GLU A 235 -7.53 15.30 21.34
C GLU A 235 -8.51 14.29 21.93
N PRO A 236 -9.02 14.43 23.20
CA PRO A 236 -9.82 13.38 23.82
C PRO A 236 -11.09 13.04 23.08
N PRO A 237 -11.93 14.00 22.59
CA PRO A 237 -13.14 13.67 21.87
C PRO A 237 -12.88 13.01 20.50
N ILE A 238 -11.80 13.42 19.80
CA ILE A 238 -11.41 12.80 18.54
C ILE A 238 -10.92 11.38 18.79
N LEU A 239 -10.08 11.16 19.80
CA LEU A 239 -9.57 9.84 20.18
C LEU A 239 -10.68 8.90 20.64
N PHE A 240 -11.67 9.41 21.37
CA PHE A 240 -12.85 8.64 21.77
C PHE A 240 -13.55 8.02 20.55
N GLY A 241 -13.84 8.82 19.51
CA GLY A 241 -14.44 8.33 18.28
C GLY A 241 -13.49 7.42 17.48
N ALA A 242 -12.20 7.76 17.41
CA ALA A 242 -11.21 6.98 16.70
C ALA A 242 -11.02 5.57 17.29
N LEU A 243 -10.94 5.44 18.61
CA LEU A 243 -10.78 4.18 19.32
C LEU A 243 -12.03 3.29 19.23
N GLY A 244 -13.22 3.87 19.09
CA GLY A 244 -14.45 3.13 18.82
C GLY A 244 -14.52 2.51 17.42
N GLY A 245 -13.62 2.86 16.51
CA GLY A 245 -13.58 2.38 15.14
C GLY A 245 -12.60 1.21 14.91
N PRO A 246 -12.62 0.64 13.68
CA PRO A 246 -11.79 -0.52 13.31
C PRO A 246 -10.37 -0.17 12.88
N ALA A 247 -9.91 1.08 12.98
CA ALA A 247 -8.57 1.50 12.58
C ALA A 247 -7.50 0.64 13.24
N PHE A 248 -6.50 0.15 12.48
CA PHE A 248 -5.46 -0.71 13.02
C PHE A 248 -4.45 0.06 13.89
N TYR A 249 -4.35 1.36 13.67
CA TYR A 249 -3.44 2.25 14.39
C TYR A 249 -4.18 3.53 14.80
N VAL A 250 -4.10 3.88 16.07
CA VAL A 250 -4.54 5.18 16.60
C VAL A 250 -3.39 5.71 17.45
N GLY A 251 -2.82 6.85 17.07
CA GLY A 251 -1.66 7.39 17.74
C GLY A 251 -1.73 8.90 17.94
N ALA A 252 -1.13 9.39 19.01
CA ALA A 252 -1.09 10.81 19.33
C ALA A 252 0.29 11.27 19.77
N GLN A 253 0.69 12.44 19.24
CA GLN A 253 1.91 13.14 19.61
C GLN A 253 1.88 13.54 21.09
N GLY A 254 3.04 13.69 21.71
CA GLY A 254 3.15 14.24 23.05
C GLY A 254 4.30 13.65 23.85
N SER A 255 4.33 13.93 25.16
CA SER A 255 5.25 13.32 26.11
C SER A 255 4.61 12.10 26.78
N ALA A 256 5.40 11.28 27.49
CA ALA A 256 4.88 10.20 28.31
C ALA A 256 3.85 10.72 29.34
N ARG A 257 4.10 11.87 29.95
CA ARG A 257 3.16 12.51 30.88
C ARG A 257 1.84 12.91 30.18
N ALA A 258 1.91 13.46 28.97
CA ALA A 258 0.70 13.81 28.21
C ALA A 258 -0.11 12.55 27.85
N ARG A 259 0.58 11.45 27.52
CA ARG A 259 -0.06 10.14 27.30
C ARG A 259 -0.83 9.67 28.54
N ASP A 260 -0.20 9.73 29.72
CA ASP A 260 -0.84 9.26 30.96
C ASP A 260 -2.09 10.08 31.30
N VAL A 261 -2.02 11.41 31.17
CA VAL A 261 -3.19 12.29 31.34
C VAL A 261 -4.30 11.95 30.35
N ARG A 262 -3.96 11.78 29.09
CA ARG A 262 -4.89 11.43 28.01
C ARG A 262 -5.61 10.10 28.27
N LEU A 263 -4.89 9.09 28.76
CA LEU A 263 -5.49 7.80 29.12
C LEU A 263 -6.52 7.93 30.24
N LEU A 264 -6.22 8.74 31.28
CA LEU A 264 -7.17 9.00 32.37
C LEU A 264 -8.43 9.74 31.87
N GLU A 265 -8.26 10.71 30.98
CA GLU A 265 -9.38 11.45 30.41
C GLU A 265 -10.28 10.53 29.55
N LEU A 266 -9.69 9.69 28.70
CA LEU A 266 -10.41 8.71 27.88
C LEU A 266 -11.13 7.66 28.73
N GLU A 267 -10.50 7.18 29.83
CA GLU A 267 -11.13 6.27 30.77
C GLU A 267 -12.35 6.94 31.45
N ALA A 268 -12.22 8.20 31.84
CA ALA A 268 -13.33 8.99 32.39
C ALA A 268 -14.48 9.23 31.39
N MET A 269 -14.18 9.29 30.09
CA MET A 269 -15.16 9.35 29.02
C MET A 269 -15.83 7.99 28.72
N GLY A 270 -15.36 6.89 29.32
CA GLY A 270 -15.95 5.56 29.18
C GLY A 270 -15.30 4.68 28.10
N VAL A 271 -14.09 5.01 27.63
CA VAL A 271 -13.36 4.14 26.70
C VAL A 271 -12.95 2.86 27.44
N ALA A 272 -13.22 1.70 26.83
CA ALA A 272 -12.87 0.41 27.41
C ALA A 272 -11.33 0.21 27.48
N ARG A 273 -10.86 -0.55 28.45
CA ARG A 273 -9.41 -0.79 28.64
C ARG A 273 -8.74 -1.42 27.42
N ASP A 274 -9.43 -2.31 26.72
CA ASP A 274 -8.91 -2.96 25.51
C ASP A 274 -8.74 -1.94 24.38
N ASP A 275 -9.64 -0.97 24.25
CA ASP A 275 -9.51 0.11 23.29
C ASP A 275 -8.43 1.11 23.68
N LEU A 276 -8.28 1.43 24.96
CA LEU A 276 -7.17 2.25 25.47
C LEU A 276 -5.81 1.63 25.16
N ALA A 277 -5.69 0.29 25.22
CA ALA A 277 -4.46 -0.42 24.89
C ALA A 277 -4.05 -0.28 23.41
N ARG A 278 -4.98 0.10 22.51
CA ARG A 278 -4.72 0.37 21.09
C ARG A 278 -4.14 1.77 20.84
N LEU A 279 -4.12 2.64 21.86
CA LEU A 279 -3.60 4.00 21.72
C LEU A 279 -2.07 4.02 21.80
N HIS A 280 -1.44 4.35 20.68
CA HIS A 280 0.00 4.57 20.60
C HIS A 280 0.37 6.00 21.04
N GLY A 281 1.39 6.11 21.86
CA GLY A 281 1.88 7.41 22.34
C GLY A 281 2.96 7.30 23.41
N PRO A 282 3.94 8.17 23.38
CA PRO A 282 4.27 9.12 22.30
C PRO A 282 4.53 8.42 20.98
N VAL A 283 4.00 8.96 19.86
CA VAL A 283 4.19 8.38 18.53
C VAL A 283 5.61 8.58 18.00
N GLY A 284 6.07 7.60 17.23
CA GLY A 284 7.33 7.63 16.52
C GLY A 284 8.44 6.78 17.15
N LEU A 285 9.20 6.09 16.30
CA LEU A 285 10.32 5.23 16.69
C LEU A 285 11.52 6.03 17.22
N ILE A 286 11.72 7.27 16.75
CA ILE A 286 12.82 8.15 17.16
C ILE A 286 12.38 8.92 18.39
N ARG A 287 12.94 8.59 19.54
CA ARG A 287 12.62 9.26 20.81
C ARG A 287 13.00 10.73 20.76
N SER A 288 12.12 11.60 21.27
CA SER A 288 12.36 13.04 21.40
C SER A 288 12.70 13.76 20.09
N ALA A 289 12.11 13.34 18.96
CA ALA A 289 12.17 14.11 17.74
C ALA A 289 11.59 15.53 17.99
N ARG A 290 12.38 16.57 17.71
CA ARG A 290 12.03 17.97 18.03
C ARG A 290 11.68 18.81 16.81
N ASP A 291 11.89 18.30 15.62
CA ASP A 291 11.54 18.95 14.38
C ASP A 291 10.48 18.15 13.62
N PRO A 292 9.62 18.82 12.84
CA PRO A 292 8.51 18.16 12.13
C PRO A 292 8.96 17.10 11.12
N ALA A 293 10.12 17.26 10.49
CA ALA A 293 10.61 16.34 9.47
C ALA A 293 11.04 15.00 10.11
N THR A 294 11.88 15.06 11.16
CA THR A 294 12.31 13.85 11.89
C THR A 294 11.12 13.15 12.54
N LEU A 295 10.17 13.91 13.13
CA LEU A 295 8.97 13.34 13.71
C LEU A 295 8.13 12.62 12.64
N SER A 296 7.92 13.25 11.49
CA SER A 296 7.12 12.69 10.40
C SER A 296 7.68 11.36 9.90
N VAL A 297 8.99 11.28 9.65
CA VAL A 297 9.65 10.02 9.25
C VAL A 297 9.52 8.96 10.33
N SER A 298 9.71 9.35 11.59
CA SER A 298 9.65 8.48 12.76
C SER A 298 8.26 7.86 12.94
N VAL A 299 7.21 8.67 12.84
CA VAL A 299 5.80 8.23 12.94
C VAL A 299 5.43 7.35 11.75
N LEU A 300 5.81 7.74 10.55
CA LEU A 300 5.53 6.94 9.37
C LEU A 300 6.16 5.55 9.46
N ALA A 301 7.41 5.45 9.89
CA ALA A 301 8.10 4.18 10.07
C ALA A 301 7.41 3.30 11.11
N GLU A 302 6.98 3.86 12.25
CA GLU A 302 6.21 3.13 13.27
C GLU A 302 4.90 2.58 12.71
N VAL A 303 4.11 3.41 12.04
CA VAL A 303 2.82 2.99 11.47
C VAL A 303 3.01 1.88 10.44
N LEU A 304 4.01 1.99 9.57
CA LEU A 304 4.27 0.98 8.54
C LEU A 304 4.83 -0.31 9.14
N ASP A 305 5.65 -0.26 10.16
CA ASP A 305 6.14 -1.45 10.88
C ASP A 305 4.97 -2.22 11.50
N ILE A 306 4.07 -1.52 12.20
CA ILE A 306 2.86 -2.10 12.77
C ILE A 306 1.97 -2.67 11.66
N ALA A 307 1.76 -1.94 10.56
CA ALA A 307 0.96 -2.41 9.42
C ALA A 307 1.49 -3.73 8.85
N THR A 308 2.81 -3.92 8.79
CA THR A 308 3.39 -5.19 8.32
C THR A 308 3.16 -6.36 9.28
N SER A 309 2.86 -6.08 10.55
CA SER A 309 2.63 -7.08 11.61
C SER A 309 1.16 -7.50 11.71
N VAL A 310 0.24 -6.76 11.10
CA VAL A 310 -1.19 -7.07 11.12
C VAL A 310 -1.50 -8.17 10.09
N PRO A 311 -2.27 -9.22 10.46
CA PRO A 311 -2.49 -10.42 9.61
C PRO A 311 -3.12 -10.14 8.24
N PHE A 312 -3.75 -8.98 8.05
CA PHE A 312 -4.45 -8.64 6.81
C PHE A 312 -3.53 -8.19 5.66
N THR A 313 -2.26 -7.96 5.90
CA THR A 313 -1.37 -7.41 4.85
C THR A 313 -0.86 -8.46 3.87
N GLY A 314 -1.09 -9.75 4.11
CA GLY A 314 -0.64 -10.83 3.22
C GLY A 314 0.88 -10.87 2.98
N ALA A 315 1.65 -10.09 3.70
CA ALA A 315 3.10 -10.12 3.63
C ALA A 315 3.61 -11.38 4.32
N ASP A 316 3.88 -12.39 3.53
CA ASP A 316 4.65 -13.56 3.98
C ASP A 316 6.06 -13.09 4.37
N ARG A 317 6.34 -13.08 5.67
CA ARG A 317 7.65 -12.72 6.24
C ARG A 317 8.68 -13.85 6.15
N SER A 318 8.37 -14.98 5.52
CA SER A 318 9.23 -16.16 5.48
C SER A 318 10.55 -15.98 4.70
N GLY A 319 10.92 -14.78 4.31
CA GLY A 319 12.11 -14.49 3.50
C GLY A 319 13.12 -13.48 4.08
N TRP A 320 13.02 -13.08 5.36
CA TRP A 320 13.86 -12.03 5.95
C TRP A 320 14.67 -12.49 7.19
N ASP A 321 14.91 -13.79 7.36
CA ASP A 321 15.89 -14.31 8.34
C ASP A 321 17.26 -14.54 7.70
#